data_8b6b6200d42cf17ee137a2b49fa6c490
#
_entry.id   8b6b6200d42cf17ee137a2b49fa6c490
#
_cell.length_a   1.000
_cell.length_b   1.000
_cell.length_c   1.000
_cell.angle_alpha   90.00
_cell.angle_beta   90.00
_cell.angle_gamma   90.00
#
_symmetry.space_group_name_H-M   'P 1'
#
loop_
_entity.id
_entity.type
_entity.pdbx_description
1 polymer ?
#
loop_
_entity_poly.entity_id
_entity_poly.type
_entity_poly.pdbx_seq_one_letter_code
_entity_poly.pdbx_strand_id
1 'polypeptide(L)'
;MPEKHRQTFIERLLPNFHEWDAVMNEETTSNELKDISAKTLIVSGSNTRRIFREIVELLSKVCPNWTFTELANVGHAAPITHTAKINKVIEEFLDGNL
;
A
#
# COMPACT_ATOMS: atom_id res chain seq x y z
N MET A 1 23.25 -3.03 10.69
CA MET A 1 22.15 -3.97 11.07
C MET A 1 22.63 -4.87 12.19
N PRO A 2 21.90 -4.94 13.32
CA PRO A 2 22.24 -5.87 14.38
C PRO A 2 22.29 -7.31 13.90
N GLU A 3 23.15 -8.13 14.48
CA GLU A 3 23.36 -9.52 14.07
C GLU A 3 22.05 -10.34 14.08
N LYS A 4 21.22 -10.12 15.09
CA LYS A 4 19.91 -10.78 15.19
C LYS A 4 19.02 -10.49 13.97
N HIS A 5 18.97 -9.23 13.51
CA HIS A 5 18.18 -8.84 12.35
C HIS A 5 18.78 -9.38 11.05
N ARG A 6 20.11 -9.40 10.98
CA ARG A 6 20.82 -9.95 9.83
C ARG A 6 20.51 -11.43 9.66
N GLN A 7 20.55 -12.19 10.76
CA GLN A 7 20.26 -13.61 10.73
C GLN A 7 18.81 -13.88 10.27
N THR A 8 17.85 -13.13 10.80
CA THR A 8 16.46 -13.24 10.40
C THR A 8 16.28 -12.91 8.91
N PHE A 9 16.97 -11.89 8.41
CA PHE A 9 16.93 -11.52 7.00
C PHE A 9 17.44 -12.65 6.12
N ILE A 10 18.57 -13.27 6.48
CA ILE A 10 19.15 -14.39 5.74
C ILE A 10 18.21 -15.58 5.72
N GLU A 11 17.60 -15.93 6.84
CA GLU A 11 16.66 -17.04 6.95
C GLU A 11 15.41 -16.87 6.10
N ARG A 12 14.99 -15.61 5.83
CA ARG A 12 13.80 -15.27 5.05
C ARG A 12 14.10 -14.95 3.59
N LEU A 13 15.37 -15.08 3.17
CA LEU A 13 15.76 -14.69 1.82
C LEU A 13 15.04 -15.48 0.74
N LEU A 14 14.98 -16.81 0.87
CA LEU A 14 14.35 -17.67 -0.12
C LEU A 14 12.81 -17.47 -0.16
N PRO A 15 12.09 -17.45 0.97
CA PRO A 15 10.68 -17.09 0.95
C PRO A 15 10.41 -15.72 0.33
N ASN A 16 11.24 -14.72 0.64
CA ASN A 16 11.11 -13.38 0.06
C ASN A 16 11.30 -13.40 -1.45
N PHE A 17 12.23 -14.18 -1.96
CA PHE A 17 12.43 -14.35 -3.39
C PHE A 17 11.17 -14.93 -4.06
N HIS A 18 10.53 -15.91 -3.46
CA HIS A 18 9.29 -16.49 -3.98
C HIS A 18 8.14 -15.47 -3.97
N GLU A 19 8.07 -14.62 -2.95
CA GLU A 19 7.08 -13.54 -2.89
C GLU A 19 7.28 -12.55 -4.04
N TRP A 20 8.51 -12.13 -4.30
CA TRP A 20 8.83 -11.23 -5.40
C TRP A 20 8.53 -11.87 -6.76
N ASP A 21 8.81 -13.16 -6.91
CA ASP A 21 8.50 -13.88 -8.14
C ASP A 21 6.99 -13.85 -8.41
N ALA A 22 6.18 -14.09 -7.39
CA ALA A 22 4.73 -14.02 -7.51
C ALA A 22 4.25 -12.62 -7.88
N VAL A 23 4.80 -11.57 -7.27
CA VAL A 23 4.45 -10.18 -7.58
C VAL A 23 4.81 -9.83 -9.01
N MET A 24 6.01 -10.20 -9.47
CA MET A 24 6.48 -9.86 -10.81
C MET A 24 5.74 -10.62 -11.92
N ASN A 25 5.14 -11.75 -11.58
CA ASN A 25 4.36 -12.56 -12.52
C ASN A 25 2.85 -12.38 -12.38
N GLU A 26 2.41 -11.39 -11.62
CA GLU A 26 0.99 -11.09 -11.45
C GLU A 26 0.38 -10.60 -12.77
N GLU A 27 -0.72 -11.21 -13.16
CA GLU A 27 -1.39 -10.92 -14.43
C GLU A 27 -2.66 -10.08 -14.29
N THR A 28 -2.96 -9.56 -13.10
CA THR A 28 -4.14 -8.74 -12.86
C THR A 28 -4.12 -7.49 -13.73
N THR A 29 -5.21 -7.27 -14.47
CA THR A 29 -5.36 -6.13 -15.38
C THR A 29 -6.10 -4.98 -14.71
N SER A 30 -6.01 -3.79 -15.29
CA SER A 30 -6.80 -2.63 -14.84
C SER A 30 -8.30 -2.88 -14.95
N ASN A 31 -8.74 -3.65 -15.94
CA ASN A 31 -10.16 -4.00 -16.08
C ASN A 31 -10.64 -4.89 -14.93
N GLU A 32 -9.80 -5.81 -14.46
CA GLU A 32 -10.12 -6.65 -13.31
C GLU A 32 -10.21 -5.83 -12.04
N LEU A 33 -9.35 -4.82 -11.86
CA LEU A 33 -9.44 -3.89 -10.72
C LEU A 33 -10.74 -3.10 -10.72
N LYS A 34 -11.21 -2.67 -11.90
CA LYS A 34 -12.49 -1.96 -12.04
C LYS A 34 -13.68 -2.81 -11.61
N ASP A 35 -13.57 -4.13 -11.71
CA ASP A 35 -14.64 -5.06 -11.36
C ASP A 35 -14.76 -5.31 -9.86
N ILE A 36 -13.85 -4.77 -9.04
CA ILE A 36 -13.96 -4.86 -7.60
C ILE A 36 -15.15 -4.03 -7.13
N SER A 37 -16.16 -4.70 -6.57
CA SER A 37 -17.38 -4.05 -6.09
C SER A 37 -17.27 -3.53 -4.65
N ALA A 38 -16.28 -4.01 -3.90
CA ALA A 38 -16.07 -3.60 -2.52
C ALA A 38 -15.71 -2.12 -2.42
N LYS A 39 -16.22 -1.44 -1.39
CA LYS A 39 -15.81 -0.08 -1.07
C LYS A 39 -14.32 -0.09 -0.73
N THR A 40 -13.52 0.70 -1.43
CA THR A 40 -12.05 0.63 -1.39
C THR A 40 -11.46 1.98 -1.01
N LEU A 41 -10.51 1.96 -0.07
CA LEU A 41 -9.73 3.12 0.34
C LEU A 41 -8.26 2.91 -0.03
N ILE A 42 -7.69 3.87 -0.72
CA ILE A 42 -6.25 3.94 -0.98
C ILE A 42 -5.66 5.07 -0.14
N VAL A 43 -4.70 4.73 0.69
CA VAL A 43 -3.99 5.70 1.53
C VAL A 43 -2.56 5.83 1.02
N SER A 44 -2.13 7.05 0.78
CA SER A 44 -0.77 7.35 0.35
C SER A 44 -0.12 8.38 1.25
N GLY A 45 1.22 8.41 1.27
CA GLY A 45 1.98 9.40 2.01
C GLY A 45 2.61 10.44 1.09
N SER A 46 2.64 11.69 1.50
CA SER A 46 3.24 12.75 0.70
C SER A 46 4.76 12.62 0.55
N ASN A 47 5.42 11.94 1.51
CA ASN A 47 6.85 11.69 1.50
C ASN A 47 7.25 10.34 0.91
N THR A 48 6.32 9.65 0.27
CA THR A 48 6.63 8.37 -0.37
C THR A 48 7.44 8.56 -1.66
N ARG A 49 8.05 7.47 -2.13
CA ARG A 49 8.82 7.50 -3.37
C ARG A 49 7.92 7.74 -4.58
N ARG A 50 8.50 8.31 -5.63
CA ARG A 50 7.80 8.65 -6.87
C ARG A 50 7.02 7.47 -7.45
N ILE A 51 7.58 6.27 -7.45
CA ILE A 51 6.92 5.08 -8.01
C ILE A 51 5.56 4.82 -7.33
N PHE A 52 5.48 4.94 -6.01
CA PHE A 52 4.23 4.73 -5.29
C PHE A 52 3.21 5.83 -5.58
N ARG A 53 3.66 7.07 -5.73
CA ARG A 53 2.78 8.19 -6.12
C ARG A 53 2.22 8.01 -7.52
N GLU A 54 3.04 7.53 -8.45
CA GLU A 54 2.60 7.25 -9.82
C GLU A 54 1.57 6.12 -9.86
N ILE A 55 1.75 5.08 -9.05
CA ILE A 55 0.78 3.99 -8.93
C ILE A 55 -0.57 4.51 -8.43
N VAL A 56 -0.57 5.34 -7.40
CA VAL A 56 -1.80 5.93 -6.86
C VAL A 56 -2.48 6.80 -7.91
N GLU A 57 -1.73 7.60 -8.66
CA GLU A 57 -2.27 8.42 -9.73
C GLU A 57 -2.94 7.58 -10.81
N LEU A 58 -2.29 6.49 -11.24
CA LEU A 58 -2.88 5.57 -12.20
C LEU A 58 -4.15 4.92 -11.68
N LEU A 59 -4.15 4.48 -10.43
CA LEU A 59 -5.33 3.89 -9.79
C LEU A 59 -6.50 4.89 -9.73
N SER A 60 -6.21 6.16 -9.48
CA SER A 60 -7.25 7.19 -9.42
C SER A 60 -7.92 7.41 -10.78
N LYS A 61 -7.19 7.19 -11.86
CA LYS A 61 -7.73 7.28 -13.22
C LYS A 61 -8.52 6.03 -13.61
N VAL A 62 -8.04 4.86 -13.19
CA VAL A 62 -8.64 3.57 -13.52
C VAL A 62 -9.88 3.28 -12.68
N CYS A 63 -9.82 3.61 -11.41
CA CYS A 63 -10.87 3.34 -10.44
C CYS A 63 -11.32 4.65 -9.75
N PRO A 64 -11.98 5.56 -10.49
CA PRO A 64 -12.31 6.88 -9.93
C PRO A 64 -13.37 6.84 -8.82
N ASN A 65 -14.06 5.71 -8.66
CA ASN A 65 -15.04 5.51 -7.60
C ASN A 65 -14.43 5.06 -6.27
N TRP A 66 -13.13 4.74 -6.25
CA TRP A 66 -12.44 4.44 -5.00
C TRP A 66 -12.16 5.72 -4.23
N THR A 67 -12.01 5.60 -2.91
CA THR A 67 -11.63 6.73 -2.06
C THR A 67 -10.11 6.82 -1.97
N PHE A 68 -9.55 8.01 -2.17
CA PHE A 68 -8.11 8.26 -2.13
C PHE A 68 -7.83 9.31 -1.06
N THR A 69 -6.91 9.00 -0.16
CA THR A 69 -6.49 9.91 0.92
C THR A 69 -4.98 9.99 0.98
N GLU A 70 -4.43 11.21 0.96
CA GLU A 70 -3.01 11.44 1.14
C GLU A 70 -2.75 11.98 2.53
N LEU A 71 -1.80 11.37 3.25
CA LEU A 71 -1.35 11.82 4.56
C LEU A 71 -0.09 12.67 4.41
N ALA A 72 -0.11 13.86 4.99
CA ALA A 72 1.02 14.78 4.94
C ALA A 72 2.19 14.27 5.78
N ASN A 73 3.40 14.40 5.24
CA ASN A 73 4.65 14.13 5.94
C ASN A 73 4.85 12.68 6.38
N VAL A 74 4.22 11.73 5.71
CA VAL A 74 4.43 10.30 5.96
C VAL A 74 4.92 9.59 4.70
N GLY A 75 5.68 8.53 4.89
CA GLY A 75 6.20 7.70 3.80
C GLY A 75 5.41 6.41 3.63
N HIS A 76 5.97 5.51 2.82
CA HIS A 76 5.36 4.21 2.51
C HIS A 76 5.16 3.33 3.76
N ALA A 77 6.05 3.44 4.74
CA ALA A 77 5.99 2.63 5.97
C ALA A 77 5.08 3.24 7.06
N ALA A 78 4.21 4.17 6.71
CA ALA A 78 3.33 4.87 7.66
C ALA A 78 2.54 3.96 8.60
N PRO A 79 2.07 2.76 8.19
CA PRO A 79 1.40 1.85 9.14
C PRO A 79 2.27 1.49 10.36
N ILE A 80 3.59 1.53 10.19
CA ILE A 80 4.54 1.24 11.27
C ILE A 80 5.00 2.52 11.96
N THR A 81 5.32 3.58 11.18
CA THR A 81 5.93 4.81 11.69
C THR A 81 4.91 5.81 12.22
N HIS A 82 3.68 5.80 11.71
CA HIS A 82 2.62 6.75 12.04
C HIS A 82 1.30 6.01 12.29
N THR A 83 1.35 5.01 13.15
CA THR A 83 0.23 4.09 13.43
C THR A 83 -1.06 4.81 13.79
N ALA A 84 -0.98 5.85 14.64
CA ALA A 84 -2.17 6.58 15.07
C ALA A 84 -2.88 7.30 13.91
N LYS A 85 -2.12 7.89 12.99
CA LYS A 85 -2.68 8.55 11.81
C LYS A 85 -3.37 7.55 10.88
N ILE A 86 -2.73 6.41 10.65
CA ILE A 86 -3.29 5.35 9.80
C ILE A 86 -4.57 4.78 10.42
N ASN A 87 -4.54 4.47 11.70
CA ASN A 87 -5.70 3.92 12.40
C ASN A 87 -6.89 4.87 12.36
N LYS A 88 -6.65 6.16 12.52
CA LYS A 88 -7.69 7.17 12.44
C LYS A 88 -8.37 7.20 11.07
N VAL A 89 -7.56 7.15 10.01
CA VAL A 89 -8.08 7.14 8.63
C VAL A 89 -8.91 5.89 8.37
N ILE A 90 -8.43 4.73 8.82
CA ILE A 90 -9.15 3.47 8.68
C ILE A 90 -10.50 3.53 9.42
N GLU A 91 -10.51 4.01 10.66
CA GLU A 91 -11.74 4.16 11.44
C GLU A 91 -12.73 5.09 10.75
N GLU A 92 -12.29 6.25 10.28
CA GLU A 92 -13.13 7.19 9.57
C GLU A 92 -13.73 6.58 8.30
N PHE A 93 -12.96 5.81 7.56
CA PHE A 93 -13.44 5.12 6.38
C PHE A 93 -14.50 4.06 6.73
N LEU A 94 -14.25 3.24 7.75
CA LEU A 94 -15.19 2.20 8.18
C LEU A 94 -16.50 2.80 8.71
N ASP A 95 -16.43 3.98 9.33
CA ASP A 95 -17.58 4.70 9.85
C ASP A 95 -18.35 5.48 8.78
N GLY A 96 -17.88 5.46 7.53
CA GLY A 96 -18.51 6.18 6.44
C GLY A 96 -18.24 7.69 6.42
N ASN A 97 -17.18 8.15 7.11
CA ASN A 97 -16.83 9.57 7.22
C ASN A 97 -15.73 10.00 6.22
N LEU A 98 -15.39 9.13 5.30
CA LEU A 98 -14.42 9.41 4.24
C LEU A 98 -15.02 9.17 2.87
#